data_b1f51141c6cccd9a03ac440b5d9b578a
#
_entry.id   b1f51141c6cccd9a03ac440b5d9b578a
#
_cell.length_a   1.000
_cell.length_b   1.000
_cell.length_c   1.000
_cell.angle_alpha   90.00
_cell.angle_beta   90.00
_cell.angle_gamma   90.00
#
_symmetry.space_group_name_H-M   'P 1'
#
loop_
_entity.id
_entity.type
_entity.pdbx_description
1 polymer ?
#
loop_
_entity_poly.entity_id
_entity_poly.type
_entity_poly.pdbx_seq_one_letter_code
_entity_poly.pdbx_strand_id
1 'polypeptide(L)'
;MKISAPIYHLKRKARKLSRAEDIPLHQALDRIALEEGYSGWSLLAAKAPAGKLFQQLLPGDLLFVGARPGHGKTLMGLELAVEAMKSGRPGVFFSLEYTEDDIVDRFRAIGVDRAQFERLFEFDGSDAISAAYIAERLASAPRGTLVVIDYLQLLDQKRENPELSVQVRTLKAFARERGLIVVFISQIDRSYERSQKPLPDIADIRLPNPLDLKLFDKTCFLNNGQVAFQAAQ
;
A
#
# COMPACT_ATOMS: atom_id res chain seq x y z
N MET A 1 18.99 -0.70 -2.93
CA MET A 1 19.74 -1.96 -2.96
C MET A 1 19.07 -2.92 -3.93
N LYS A 2 19.87 -3.68 -4.69
CA LYS A 2 19.34 -4.70 -5.62
C LYS A 2 19.35 -6.04 -4.89
N ILE A 3 18.21 -6.74 -4.84
CA ILE A 3 18.13 -8.08 -4.24
C ILE A 3 18.98 -9.08 -5.05
N SER A 4 19.63 -10.03 -4.36
CA SER A 4 20.58 -11.00 -4.97
C SER A 4 19.89 -11.99 -5.90
N ALA A 5 18.59 -12.28 -5.66
CA ALA A 5 17.80 -13.21 -6.46
C ALA A 5 16.31 -12.82 -6.45
N PRO A 6 15.52 -13.31 -7.42
CA PRO A 6 14.07 -13.14 -7.41
C PRO A 6 13.42 -13.62 -6.12
N ILE A 7 12.36 -12.95 -5.67
CA ILE A 7 11.69 -13.22 -4.38
C ILE A 7 11.28 -14.70 -4.21
N TYR A 8 10.84 -15.35 -5.27
CA TYR A 8 10.45 -16.76 -5.21
C TYR A 8 11.65 -17.69 -4.89
N HIS A 9 12.86 -17.34 -5.35
CA HIS A 9 14.09 -18.07 -4.98
C HIS A 9 14.45 -17.82 -3.52
N LEU A 10 14.37 -16.57 -3.06
CA LEU A 10 14.63 -16.21 -1.66
C LEU A 10 13.63 -16.90 -0.73
N LYS A 11 12.35 -16.97 -1.12
CA LYS A 11 11.33 -17.72 -0.38
C LYS A 11 11.61 -19.22 -0.33
N ARG A 12 12.11 -19.80 -1.42
CA ARG A 12 12.54 -21.19 -1.46
C ARG A 12 13.75 -21.45 -0.54
N LYS A 13 14.71 -20.50 -0.50
CA LYS A 13 15.85 -20.52 0.42
C LYS A 13 15.39 -20.50 1.88
N ALA A 14 14.45 -19.62 2.22
CA ALA A 14 13.86 -19.54 3.55
C ALA A 14 13.15 -20.83 3.97
N ARG A 15 12.38 -21.47 3.07
CA ARG A 15 11.75 -22.77 3.36
C ARG A 15 12.76 -23.88 3.63
N LYS A 16 13.89 -23.88 2.91
CA LYS A 16 14.99 -24.85 3.19
C LYS A 16 15.63 -24.58 4.54
N LEU A 17 15.90 -23.32 4.86
CA LEU A 17 16.46 -22.89 6.15
C LEU A 17 15.52 -23.28 7.30
N SER A 18 14.23 -22.99 7.18
CA SER A 18 13.22 -23.37 8.19
C SER A 18 13.24 -24.87 8.51
N ARG A 19 13.36 -25.71 7.48
CA ARG A 19 13.42 -27.18 7.67
C ARG A 19 14.76 -27.67 8.22
N ALA A 20 15.85 -27.03 7.82
CA ALA A 20 17.19 -27.43 8.22
C ALA A 20 17.50 -27.08 9.69
N GLU A 21 16.98 -25.95 10.16
CA GLU A 21 17.23 -25.43 11.51
C GLU A 21 16.04 -25.61 12.47
N ASP A 22 14.96 -26.26 12.00
CA ASP A 22 13.70 -26.46 12.75
C ASP A 22 13.13 -25.17 13.36
N ILE A 23 13.19 -24.08 12.59
CA ILE A 23 12.67 -22.77 12.97
C ILE A 23 11.37 -22.46 12.22
N PRO A 24 10.47 -21.66 12.81
CA PRO A 24 9.26 -21.21 12.12
C PRO A 24 9.57 -20.51 10.78
N LEU A 25 8.74 -20.75 9.77
CA LEU A 25 8.98 -20.20 8.42
C LEU A 25 9.11 -18.66 8.41
N HIS A 26 8.35 -17.95 9.25
CA HIS A 26 8.43 -16.50 9.33
C HIS A 26 9.81 -16.02 9.80
N GLN A 27 10.42 -16.71 10.78
CA GLN A 27 11.79 -16.40 11.25
C GLN A 27 12.82 -16.68 10.14
N ALA A 28 12.68 -17.78 9.41
CA ALA A 28 13.56 -18.09 8.30
C ALA A 28 13.44 -17.05 7.17
N LEU A 29 12.22 -16.58 6.89
CA LEU A 29 11.96 -15.52 5.90
C LEU A 29 12.63 -14.20 6.32
N ASP A 30 12.49 -13.81 7.58
CA ASP A 30 13.12 -12.59 8.09
C ASP A 30 14.65 -12.68 8.09
N ARG A 31 15.24 -13.85 8.40
CA ARG A 31 16.69 -14.04 8.27
C ARG A 31 17.18 -13.87 6.83
N ILE A 32 16.47 -14.45 5.86
CA ILE A 32 16.81 -14.25 4.45
C ILE A 32 16.67 -12.76 4.04
N ALA A 33 15.66 -12.08 4.57
CA ALA A 33 15.51 -10.65 4.34
C ALA A 33 16.68 -9.82 4.91
N LEU A 34 17.15 -10.17 6.11
CA LEU A 34 18.32 -9.54 6.72
C LEU A 34 19.60 -9.76 5.89
N GLU A 35 19.81 -10.96 5.32
CA GLU A 35 20.94 -11.24 4.41
C GLU A 35 20.88 -10.37 3.15
N GLU A 36 19.67 -10.03 2.67
CA GLU A 36 19.44 -9.13 1.54
C GLU A 36 19.49 -7.64 1.94
N GLY A 37 19.74 -7.33 3.22
CA GLY A 37 19.84 -5.97 3.75
C GLY A 37 18.50 -5.31 4.08
N TYR A 38 17.46 -6.09 4.31
CA TYR A 38 16.13 -5.62 4.74
C TYR A 38 15.87 -6.04 6.18
N SER A 39 15.19 -5.20 6.96
CA SER A 39 14.87 -5.49 8.36
C SER A 39 13.80 -6.58 8.56
N GLY A 40 13.19 -7.09 7.49
CA GLY A 40 12.23 -8.18 7.53
C GLY A 40 11.70 -8.55 6.15
N TRP A 41 11.06 -9.74 6.07
CA TRP A 41 10.56 -10.29 4.81
C TRP A 41 9.48 -9.44 4.15
N SER A 42 8.58 -8.86 4.94
CA SER A 42 7.51 -8.01 4.40
C SER A 42 8.07 -6.81 3.63
N LEU A 43 9.17 -6.23 4.10
CA LEU A 43 9.89 -5.14 3.46
C LEU A 43 10.51 -5.56 2.13
N LEU A 44 11.26 -6.68 2.16
CA LEU A 44 11.87 -7.23 0.95
C LEU A 44 10.82 -7.58 -0.10
N ALA A 45 9.71 -8.19 0.33
CA ALA A 45 8.64 -8.61 -0.55
C ALA A 45 7.88 -7.45 -1.18
N ALA A 46 7.68 -6.35 -0.46
CA ALA A 46 6.99 -5.17 -0.97
C ALA A 46 7.83 -4.40 -2.01
N LYS A 47 9.13 -4.25 -1.80
CA LYS A 47 10.00 -3.41 -2.65
C LYS A 47 10.11 -3.89 -4.10
N ALA A 48 10.18 -5.17 -4.33
CA ALA A 48 10.40 -5.70 -5.68
C ALA A 48 9.23 -5.43 -6.66
N PRO A 49 7.95 -5.48 -6.25
CA PRO A 49 6.83 -5.18 -7.13
C PRO A 49 6.47 -3.70 -7.21
N ALA A 50 6.78 -2.87 -6.18
CA ALA A 50 6.31 -1.49 -6.11
C ALA A 50 6.77 -0.64 -7.30
N GLY A 51 8.04 -0.73 -7.71
CA GLY A 51 8.55 0.02 -8.86
C GLY A 51 7.86 -0.37 -10.18
N LYS A 52 7.60 -1.66 -10.39
CA LYS A 52 6.88 -2.12 -11.59
C LYS A 52 5.40 -1.71 -11.55
N LEU A 53 4.79 -1.73 -10.37
CA LEU A 53 3.42 -1.31 -10.18
C LEU A 53 3.28 0.19 -10.43
N PHE A 54 4.18 1.01 -9.87
CA PHE A 54 4.16 2.46 -10.05
C PHE A 54 4.26 2.87 -11.53
N GLN A 55 5.10 2.19 -12.33
CA GLN A 55 5.22 2.45 -13.77
C GLN A 55 3.93 2.21 -14.56
N GLN A 56 3.00 1.45 -14.01
CA GLN A 56 1.71 1.18 -14.63
C GLN A 56 0.60 2.10 -14.14
N LEU A 57 0.86 2.97 -13.14
CA LEU A 57 -0.10 3.94 -12.63
C LEU A 57 -0.07 5.21 -13.48
N LEU A 58 -1.26 5.67 -13.86
CA LEU A 58 -1.46 6.89 -14.64
C LEU A 58 -2.12 7.97 -13.77
N PRO A 59 -1.80 9.26 -14.03
CA PRO A 59 -2.54 10.35 -13.40
C PRO A 59 -4.05 10.22 -13.63
N GLY A 60 -4.83 10.24 -12.55
CA GLY A 60 -6.26 9.99 -12.54
C GLY A 60 -6.67 8.59 -12.07
N ASP A 61 -5.72 7.67 -11.90
CA ASP A 61 -6.01 6.31 -11.43
C ASP A 61 -6.35 6.24 -9.95
N LEU A 62 -7.32 5.39 -9.63
CA LEU A 62 -7.55 4.85 -8.31
C LEU A 62 -7.01 3.42 -8.24
N LEU A 63 -6.07 3.17 -7.34
CA LEU A 63 -5.52 1.85 -7.05
C LEU A 63 -6.08 1.32 -5.72
N PHE A 64 -6.64 0.12 -5.74
CA PHE A 64 -6.99 -0.62 -4.54
C PHE A 64 -5.85 -1.55 -4.14
N VAL A 65 -5.39 -1.49 -2.88
CA VAL A 65 -4.36 -2.40 -2.33
C VAL A 65 -4.97 -3.20 -1.18
N GLY A 66 -5.17 -4.48 -1.40
CA GLY A 66 -5.77 -5.41 -0.44
C GLY A 66 -4.76 -6.40 0.15
N ALA A 67 -4.73 -6.54 1.47
CA ALA A 67 -3.97 -7.57 2.15
C ALA A 67 -4.52 -7.89 3.54
N ARG A 68 -4.17 -9.07 4.07
CA ARG A 68 -4.34 -9.38 5.48
C ARG A 68 -3.41 -8.54 6.35
N PRO A 69 -3.72 -8.31 7.65
CA PRO A 69 -2.81 -7.68 8.59
C PRO A 69 -1.42 -8.33 8.55
N GLY A 70 -0.35 -7.51 8.57
CA GLY A 70 1.04 -8.00 8.53
C GLY A 70 1.56 -8.43 7.14
N HIS A 71 0.75 -8.40 6.09
CA HIS A 71 1.17 -8.82 4.73
C HIS A 71 1.68 -7.68 3.85
N GLY A 72 2.06 -6.53 4.44
CA GLY A 72 2.83 -5.49 3.75
C GLY A 72 2.02 -4.43 2.99
N LYS A 73 0.71 -4.28 3.24
CA LYS A 73 -0.13 -3.29 2.55
C LYS A 73 0.36 -1.84 2.74
N THR A 74 0.60 -1.44 3.99
CA THR A 74 1.14 -0.11 4.33
C THR A 74 2.50 0.13 3.70
N LEU A 75 3.37 -0.89 3.73
CA LEU A 75 4.67 -0.82 3.08
C LEU A 75 4.58 -0.65 1.57
N MET A 76 3.64 -1.33 0.92
CA MET A 76 3.37 -1.14 -0.50
C MET A 76 2.97 0.32 -0.79
N GLY A 77 2.10 0.91 0.04
CA GLY A 77 1.74 2.32 -0.07
C GLY A 77 2.95 3.26 0.06
N LEU A 78 3.81 3.03 1.06
CA LEU A 78 5.03 3.81 1.27
C LEU A 78 6.05 3.61 0.13
N GLU A 79 6.26 2.40 -0.34
CA GLU A 79 7.16 2.13 -1.47
C GLU A 79 6.66 2.80 -2.76
N LEU A 80 5.34 2.82 -3.00
CA LEU A 80 4.75 3.57 -4.13
C LEU A 80 4.98 5.07 -3.99
N ALA A 81 4.83 5.62 -2.77
CA ALA A 81 5.14 7.02 -2.49
C ALA A 81 6.64 7.33 -2.76
N VAL A 82 7.54 6.43 -2.36
CA VAL A 82 8.98 6.54 -2.67
C VAL A 82 9.24 6.55 -4.18
N GLU A 83 8.59 5.68 -4.94
CA GLU A 83 8.75 5.67 -6.40
C GLU A 83 8.22 6.95 -7.06
N ALA A 84 7.11 7.51 -6.54
CA ALA A 84 6.62 8.82 -6.97
C ALA A 84 7.66 9.92 -6.68
N MET A 85 8.19 9.98 -5.46
CA MET A 85 9.18 10.98 -5.04
C MET A 85 10.51 10.86 -5.82
N LYS A 86 10.97 9.66 -6.13
CA LYS A 86 12.13 9.43 -7.00
C LYS A 86 11.93 9.97 -8.41
N SER A 87 10.68 10.03 -8.87
CA SER A 87 10.33 10.64 -10.16
C SER A 87 9.98 12.13 -10.06
N GLY A 88 10.28 12.76 -8.91
CA GLY A 88 10.04 14.20 -8.68
C GLY A 88 8.58 14.56 -8.39
N ARG A 89 7.71 13.58 -8.10
CA ARG A 89 6.29 13.80 -7.80
C ARG A 89 6.05 13.70 -6.29
N PRO A 90 5.23 14.58 -5.70
CA PRO A 90 4.91 14.48 -4.29
C PRO A 90 4.20 13.17 -3.92
N GLY A 91 4.45 12.70 -2.70
CA GLY A 91 3.72 11.63 -2.03
C GLY A 91 3.04 12.16 -0.78
N VAL A 92 1.74 11.93 -0.64
CA VAL A 92 0.96 12.32 0.54
C VAL A 92 0.36 11.08 1.17
N PHE A 93 0.52 10.93 2.48
CA PHE A 93 0.09 9.74 3.20
C PHE A 93 -0.89 10.09 4.32
N PHE A 94 -2.15 9.68 4.16
CA PHE A 94 -3.21 9.86 5.15
C PHE A 94 -3.37 8.58 5.98
N SER A 95 -3.25 8.69 7.32
CA SER A 95 -3.44 7.55 8.22
C SER A 95 -3.76 8.01 9.64
N LEU A 96 -4.59 7.21 10.33
CA LEU A 96 -4.80 7.30 11.78
C LEU A 96 -4.18 6.11 12.54
N GLU A 97 -3.61 5.14 11.83
CA GLU A 97 -2.96 3.96 12.45
C GLU A 97 -1.51 4.24 12.86
N TYR A 98 -0.91 5.32 12.33
CA TYR A 98 0.49 5.65 12.50
C TYR A 98 0.68 7.10 12.88
N THR A 99 1.74 7.38 13.64
CA THR A 99 2.28 8.71 13.85
C THR A 99 3.29 9.06 12.75
N GLU A 100 3.69 10.33 12.68
CA GLU A 100 4.75 10.74 11.76
C GLU A 100 6.08 10.02 12.05
N ASP A 101 6.41 9.80 13.33
CA ASP A 101 7.61 9.08 13.73
C ASP A 101 7.57 7.61 13.28
N ASP A 102 6.41 6.95 13.39
CA ASP A 102 6.23 5.59 12.86
C ASP A 102 6.50 5.52 11.35
N ILE A 103 6.09 6.53 10.61
CA ILE A 103 6.33 6.61 9.16
C ILE A 103 7.81 6.84 8.87
N VAL A 104 8.48 7.70 9.65
CA VAL A 104 9.94 7.91 9.54
C VAL A 104 10.70 6.61 9.78
N ASP A 105 10.34 5.85 10.81
CA ASP A 105 10.98 4.57 11.11
C ASP A 105 10.75 3.54 10.00
N ARG A 106 9.56 3.55 9.38
CA ARG A 106 9.29 2.68 8.21
C ARG A 106 10.13 3.07 6.99
N PHE A 107 10.34 4.37 6.74
CA PHE A 107 11.26 4.82 5.69
C PHE A 107 12.68 4.34 5.96
N ARG A 108 13.18 4.48 7.18
CA ARG A 108 14.51 3.98 7.56
C ARG A 108 14.61 2.46 7.36
N ALA A 109 13.57 1.74 7.77
CA ALA A 109 13.52 0.28 7.63
C ALA A 109 13.58 -0.18 6.16
N ILE A 110 13.02 0.57 5.20
CA ILE A 110 13.13 0.30 3.76
C ILE A 110 14.39 0.90 3.12
N GLY A 111 15.30 1.45 3.93
CA GLY A 111 16.56 2.02 3.46
C GLY A 111 16.40 3.35 2.72
N VAL A 112 15.36 4.10 3.07
CA VAL A 112 15.07 5.43 2.53
C VAL A 112 15.33 6.46 3.63
N ASP A 113 16.18 7.43 3.34
CA ASP A 113 16.34 8.59 4.20
C ASP A 113 15.27 9.62 3.83
N ARG A 114 14.37 9.93 4.77
CA ARG A 114 13.31 10.92 4.59
C ARG A 114 13.86 12.29 4.21
N ALA A 115 15.04 12.65 4.71
CA ALA A 115 15.67 13.94 4.40
C ALA A 115 15.88 14.15 2.90
N GLN A 116 16.05 13.07 2.11
CA GLN A 116 16.15 13.15 0.65
C GLN A 116 14.84 13.61 -0.01
N PHE A 117 13.72 13.45 0.65
CA PHE A 117 12.38 13.71 0.11
C PHE A 117 11.55 14.68 0.98
N GLU A 118 12.19 15.45 1.88
CA GLU A 118 11.52 16.32 2.85
C GLU A 118 10.49 17.28 2.21
N ARG A 119 10.80 17.78 1.00
CA ARG A 119 9.90 18.67 0.24
C ARG A 119 8.86 17.94 -0.61
N LEU A 120 8.96 16.63 -0.73
CA LEU A 120 8.09 15.81 -1.59
C LEU A 120 7.19 14.86 -0.79
N PHE A 121 7.45 14.67 0.50
CA PHE A 121 6.64 13.79 1.34
C PHE A 121 5.86 14.58 2.39
N GLU A 122 4.57 14.29 2.48
CA GLU A 122 3.68 14.84 3.47
C GLU A 122 2.91 13.72 4.17
N PHE A 123 2.84 13.78 5.50
CA PHE A 123 2.02 12.91 6.33
C PHE A 123 0.88 13.71 6.94
N ASP A 124 -0.33 13.15 6.92
CA ASP A 124 -1.52 13.75 7.53
C ASP A 124 -2.23 12.71 8.40
N GLY A 125 -2.22 12.95 9.71
CA GLY A 125 -2.85 12.13 10.75
C GLY A 125 -4.11 12.78 11.32
N SER A 126 -4.77 13.68 10.59
CA SER A 126 -5.98 14.37 11.05
C SER A 126 -7.14 13.41 11.25
N ASP A 127 -7.88 13.58 12.35
CA ASP A 127 -9.13 12.87 12.59
C ASP A 127 -10.30 13.36 11.71
N ALA A 128 -10.10 14.45 10.95
CA ALA A 128 -11.06 15.00 10.01
C ALA A 128 -11.02 14.34 8.62
N ILE A 129 -10.16 13.34 8.41
CA ILE A 129 -9.98 12.69 7.11
C ILE A 129 -11.33 12.22 6.54
N SER A 130 -11.70 12.81 5.41
CA SER A 130 -12.87 12.52 4.59
C SER A 130 -12.55 12.88 3.13
N ALA A 131 -13.39 12.51 2.18
CA ALA A 131 -13.17 12.89 0.79
C ALA A 131 -13.13 14.41 0.59
N ALA A 132 -13.98 15.16 1.30
CA ALA A 132 -14.00 16.62 1.25
C ALA A 132 -12.69 17.22 1.81
N TYR A 133 -12.27 16.74 2.98
CA TYR A 133 -11.02 17.15 3.60
C TYR A 133 -9.80 16.88 2.69
N ILE A 134 -9.71 15.67 2.13
CA ILE A 134 -8.62 15.30 1.23
C ILE A 134 -8.62 16.19 -0.01
N ALA A 135 -9.79 16.45 -0.61
CA ALA A 135 -9.90 17.30 -1.78
C ALA A 135 -9.49 18.75 -1.50
N GLU A 136 -9.89 19.31 -0.36
CA GLU A 136 -9.47 20.63 0.10
C GLU A 136 -7.96 20.68 0.31
N ARG A 137 -7.42 19.71 1.05
CA ARG A 137 -5.99 19.63 1.40
C ARG A 137 -5.10 19.52 0.16
N LEU A 138 -5.59 18.85 -0.88
CA LEU A 138 -4.87 18.60 -2.14
C LEU A 138 -5.31 19.53 -3.28
N ALA A 139 -6.06 20.59 -3.01
CA ALA A 139 -6.57 21.50 -4.05
C ALA A 139 -5.47 22.13 -4.91
N SER A 140 -4.28 22.34 -4.38
CA SER A 140 -3.10 22.89 -5.08
C SER A 140 -2.04 21.82 -5.43
N ALA A 141 -2.32 20.54 -5.17
CA ALA A 141 -1.34 19.48 -5.42
C ALA A 141 -1.01 19.37 -6.93
N PRO A 142 0.27 19.24 -7.30
CA PRO A 142 0.66 19.14 -8.69
C PRO A 142 0.19 17.82 -9.30
N ARG A 143 -0.01 17.84 -10.63
CA ARG A 143 -0.37 16.65 -11.39
C ARG A 143 0.61 15.50 -11.16
N GLY A 144 0.10 14.29 -10.93
CA GLY A 144 0.90 13.11 -10.67
C GLY A 144 1.29 12.92 -9.21
N THR A 145 0.83 13.79 -8.29
CA THR A 145 0.95 13.53 -6.85
C THR A 145 0.35 12.17 -6.52
N LEU A 146 1.09 11.34 -5.78
CA LEU A 146 0.60 10.06 -5.29
C LEU A 146 0.07 10.22 -3.87
N VAL A 147 -1.19 9.84 -3.68
CA VAL A 147 -1.93 9.96 -2.43
C VAL A 147 -2.20 8.56 -1.89
N VAL A 148 -1.81 8.27 -0.67
CA VAL A 148 -2.10 7.01 0.00
C VAL A 148 -3.10 7.26 1.13
N ILE A 149 -4.16 6.46 1.16
CA ILE A 149 -5.17 6.46 2.23
C ILE A 149 -5.07 5.11 2.95
N ASP A 150 -4.48 5.12 4.13
CA ASP A 150 -4.28 3.92 4.95
C ASP A 150 -5.11 4.01 6.25
N TYR A 151 -6.29 3.47 6.28
CA TYR A 151 -6.90 2.57 5.30
C TYR A 151 -8.26 3.12 4.81
N LEU A 152 -8.85 2.50 3.80
CA LEU A 152 -10.10 2.93 3.14
C LEU A 152 -11.23 3.24 4.14
N GLN A 153 -11.34 2.48 5.23
CA GLN A 153 -12.36 2.65 6.26
C GLN A 153 -12.19 3.94 7.08
N LEU A 154 -11.07 4.69 6.95
CA LEU A 154 -10.92 6.03 7.53
C LEU A 154 -12.00 6.99 7.05
N LEU A 155 -12.43 6.83 5.80
CA LEU A 155 -13.46 7.67 5.20
C LEU A 155 -14.85 7.45 5.84
N ASP A 156 -15.06 6.31 6.50
CA ASP A 156 -16.35 5.88 7.05
C ASP A 156 -16.41 5.93 8.60
N GLN A 157 -15.47 6.59 9.24
CA GLN A 157 -15.38 6.60 10.72
C GLN A 157 -16.41 7.48 11.40
N LYS A 158 -16.77 8.60 10.77
CA LYS A 158 -17.72 9.58 11.36
C LYS A 158 -19.09 9.40 10.71
N ARG A 159 -20.14 9.31 11.56
CA ARG A 159 -21.54 9.21 11.08
C ARG A 159 -22.01 10.41 10.25
N GLU A 160 -21.33 11.54 10.41
CA GLU A 160 -21.60 12.78 9.67
C GLU A 160 -21.05 12.73 8.24
N ASN A 161 -20.09 11.84 7.98
CA ASN A 161 -19.51 11.70 6.66
C ASN A 161 -20.51 11.06 5.68
N PRO A 162 -20.48 11.45 4.40
CA PRO A 162 -21.23 10.76 3.36
C PRO A 162 -20.87 9.26 3.30
N GLU A 163 -21.77 8.46 2.75
CA GLU A 163 -21.50 7.02 2.54
C GLU A 163 -20.17 6.79 1.81
N LEU A 164 -19.47 5.70 2.13
CA LEU A 164 -18.17 5.36 1.58
C LEU A 164 -18.16 5.37 0.04
N SER A 165 -19.22 4.87 -0.59
CA SER A 165 -19.38 4.84 -2.04
C SER A 165 -19.41 6.24 -2.65
N VAL A 166 -20.04 7.20 -1.98
CA VAL A 166 -20.09 8.61 -2.41
C VAL A 166 -18.71 9.23 -2.28
N GLN A 167 -18.04 9.01 -1.17
CA GLN A 167 -16.71 9.54 -0.91
C GLN A 167 -15.67 9.04 -1.93
N VAL A 168 -15.68 7.73 -2.24
CA VAL A 168 -14.76 7.16 -3.24
C VAL A 168 -15.05 7.71 -4.64
N ARG A 169 -16.33 7.91 -5.01
CA ARG A 169 -16.69 8.57 -6.28
C ARG A 169 -16.19 10.00 -6.34
N THR A 170 -16.35 10.75 -5.25
CA THR A 170 -15.85 12.13 -5.14
C THR A 170 -14.34 12.17 -5.34
N LEU A 171 -13.60 11.31 -4.66
CA LEU A 171 -12.15 11.21 -4.83
C LEU A 171 -11.75 10.74 -6.24
N LYS A 172 -12.53 9.87 -6.88
CA LYS A 172 -12.29 9.46 -8.27
C LYS A 172 -12.44 10.64 -9.24
N ALA A 173 -13.52 11.42 -9.10
CA ALA A 173 -13.73 12.62 -9.91
C ALA A 173 -12.59 13.63 -9.70
N PHE A 174 -12.25 13.91 -8.45
CA PHE A 174 -11.16 14.82 -8.06
C PHE A 174 -9.79 14.34 -8.58
N ALA A 175 -9.48 13.05 -8.43
CA ALA A 175 -8.24 12.47 -8.94
C ALA A 175 -8.11 12.62 -10.45
N ARG A 176 -9.18 12.40 -11.21
CA ARG A 176 -9.21 12.57 -12.66
C ARG A 176 -9.04 14.02 -13.08
N GLU A 177 -9.76 14.93 -12.43
CA GLU A 177 -9.70 16.37 -12.71
C GLU A 177 -8.28 16.91 -12.45
N ARG A 178 -7.70 16.58 -11.30
CA ARG A 178 -6.39 17.10 -10.88
C ARG A 178 -5.21 16.25 -11.40
N GLY A 179 -5.51 15.07 -11.93
CA GLY A 179 -4.49 14.13 -12.38
C GLY A 179 -3.68 13.54 -11.23
N LEU A 180 -4.30 13.28 -10.07
CA LEU A 180 -3.67 12.62 -8.94
C LEU A 180 -3.71 11.10 -9.12
N ILE A 181 -2.84 10.38 -8.41
CA ILE A 181 -2.88 8.92 -8.28
C ILE A 181 -3.29 8.62 -6.84
N VAL A 182 -4.43 7.96 -6.65
CA VAL A 182 -4.94 7.69 -5.30
C VAL A 182 -4.89 6.19 -5.01
N VAL A 183 -4.18 5.84 -3.95
CA VAL A 183 -3.99 4.46 -3.46
C VAL A 183 -4.82 4.27 -2.21
N PHE A 184 -5.79 3.37 -2.27
CA PHE A 184 -6.59 2.97 -1.12
C PHE A 184 -6.10 1.65 -0.56
N ILE A 185 -5.63 1.66 0.66
CA ILE A 185 -5.25 0.45 1.39
C ILE A 185 -6.49 -0.11 2.10
N SER A 186 -6.70 -1.42 2.02
CA SER A 186 -7.83 -2.08 2.68
C SER A 186 -7.44 -3.45 3.24
N GLN A 187 -8.18 -3.85 4.26
CA GLN A 187 -8.00 -5.18 4.85
C GLN A 187 -8.81 -6.22 4.10
N ILE A 188 -8.22 -7.39 3.93
CA ILE A 188 -8.89 -8.60 3.45
C ILE A 188 -9.58 -9.29 4.63
N ASP A 189 -10.78 -9.85 4.41
CA ASP A 189 -11.56 -10.53 5.43
C ASP A 189 -10.82 -11.76 6.00
N ARG A 190 -11.10 -12.07 7.27
CA ARG A 190 -10.52 -13.25 7.93
C ARG A 190 -10.95 -14.56 7.30
N SER A 191 -12.11 -14.61 6.67
CA SER A 191 -12.60 -15.79 5.96
C SER A 191 -11.66 -16.28 4.87
N TYR A 192 -10.88 -15.36 4.27
CA TYR A 192 -9.84 -15.71 3.30
C TYR A 192 -8.83 -16.73 3.85
N GLU A 193 -8.52 -16.73 5.14
CA GLU A 193 -7.59 -17.71 5.75
C GLU A 193 -8.09 -19.15 5.65
N ARG A 194 -9.40 -19.34 5.52
CA ARG A 194 -10.03 -20.64 5.31
C ARG A 194 -10.07 -21.03 3.82
N SER A 195 -9.85 -20.06 2.93
CA SER A 195 -9.77 -20.34 1.50
C SER A 195 -8.40 -20.93 1.18
N GLN A 196 -8.33 -21.85 0.23
CA GLN A 196 -7.05 -22.39 -0.23
C GLN A 196 -6.45 -21.56 -1.37
N LYS A 197 -6.96 -20.35 -1.60
CA LYS A 197 -6.47 -19.45 -2.64
C LYS A 197 -5.05 -18.98 -2.32
N PRO A 198 -4.12 -18.96 -3.28
CA PRO A 198 -2.76 -18.48 -3.06
C PRO A 198 -2.71 -16.95 -2.87
N LEU A 199 -3.65 -16.22 -3.45
CA LEU A 199 -3.82 -14.78 -3.35
C LEU A 199 -5.30 -14.43 -3.14
N PRO A 200 -5.59 -13.39 -2.32
CA PRO A 200 -6.95 -12.87 -2.23
C PRO A 200 -7.37 -12.19 -3.54
N ASP A 201 -8.65 -12.05 -3.71
CA ASP A 201 -9.27 -11.32 -4.80
C ASP A 201 -10.35 -10.35 -4.28
N ILE A 202 -11.08 -9.74 -5.20
CA ILE A 202 -12.14 -8.77 -4.91
C ILE A 202 -13.20 -9.33 -3.95
N ALA A 203 -13.52 -10.62 -4.02
CA ALA A 203 -14.54 -11.25 -3.17
C ALA A 203 -14.08 -11.41 -1.71
N ASP A 204 -12.78 -11.32 -1.45
CA ASP A 204 -12.22 -11.48 -0.11
C ASP A 204 -12.07 -10.14 0.65
N ILE A 205 -12.51 -9.03 0.06
CA ILE A 205 -12.37 -7.70 0.66
C ILE A 205 -13.35 -7.55 1.84
N ARG A 206 -12.83 -7.04 2.97
CA ARG A 206 -13.64 -6.68 4.12
C ARG A 206 -14.18 -5.25 3.97
N LEU A 207 -15.41 -5.13 3.53
CA LEU A 207 -16.11 -3.85 3.47
C LEU A 207 -17.32 -3.90 4.42
N PRO A 208 -17.35 -3.06 5.47
CA PRO A 208 -18.52 -2.95 6.34
C PRO A 208 -19.73 -2.35 5.58
N ASN A 209 -19.47 -1.48 4.60
CA ASN A 209 -20.47 -0.86 3.75
C ASN A 209 -20.27 -1.23 2.27
N PRO A 210 -21.36 -1.36 1.49
CA PRO A 210 -21.26 -1.69 0.07
C PRO A 210 -20.43 -0.66 -0.69
N LEU A 211 -19.43 -1.12 -1.43
CA LEU A 211 -18.61 -0.30 -2.32
C LEU A 211 -18.53 -0.98 -3.68
N ASP A 212 -18.85 -0.24 -4.73
CA ASP A 212 -18.65 -0.69 -6.10
C ASP A 212 -17.15 -0.69 -6.42
N LEU A 213 -16.57 -1.87 -6.49
CA LEU A 213 -15.13 -2.04 -6.76
C LEU A 213 -14.73 -1.68 -8.18
N LYS A 214 -15.68 -1.50 -9.11
CA LYS A 214 -15.45 -0.93 -10.44
C LYS A 214 -15.05 0.55 -10.40
N LEU A 215 -15.16 1.19 -9.24
CA LEU A 215 -14.62 2.54 -9.02
C LEU A 215 -13.10 2.56 -9.09
N PHE A 216 -12.42 1.46 -8.80
CA PHE A 216 -10.97 1.38 -8.88
C PHE A 216 -10.54 1.01 -10.30
N ASP A 217 -9.57 1.75 -10.83
CA ASP A 217 -9.01 1.50 -12.16
C ASP A 217 -8.02 0.33 -12.14
N LYS A 218 -7.43 0.06 -10.97
CA LYS A 218 -6.47 -1.02 -10.76
C LYS A 218 -6.61 -1.64 -9.37
N THR A 219 -6.26 -2.91 -9.26
CA THR A 219 -6.23 -3.64 -7.99
C THR A 219 -4.90 -4.32 -7.78
N CYS A 220 -4.44 -4.35 -6.53
CA CYS A 220 -3.22 -5.02 -6.11
C CYS A 220 -3.51 -5.83 -4.84
N PHE A 221 -3.34 -7.14 -4.90
CA PHE A 221 -3.53 -8.02 -3.76
C PHE A 221 -2.20 -8.61 -3.31
N LEU A 222 -1.98 -8.59 -1.99
CA LEU A 222 -0.74 -9.06 -1.37
C LEU A 222 -1.03 -10.23 -0.43
N ASN A 223 -0.22 -11.28 -0.54
CA ASN A 223 -0.23 -12.38 0.40
C ASN A 223 1.14 -13.07 0.45
N ASN A 224 1.73 -13.16 1.65
CA ASN A 224 2.99 -13.88 1.86
C ASN A 224 4.10 -13.54 0.86
N GLY A 225 4.28 -12.24 0.54
CA GLY A 225 5.27 -11.78 -0.41
C GLY A 225 4.94 -12.07 -1.88
N GLN A 226 3.75 -12.54 -2.18
CA GLN A 226 3.21 -12.59 -3.52
C GLN A 226 2.36 -11.35 -3.80
N VAL A 227 2.35 -10.90 -5.04
CA VAL A 227 1.60 -9.73 -5.49
C VAL A 227 0.84 -10.11 -6.75
N ALA A 228 -0.48 -9.91 -6.75
CA ALA A 228 -1.30 -9.91 -7.94
C ALA A 228 -1.71 -8.48 -8.25
N PHE A 229 -1.42 -8.04 -9.45
CA PHE A 229 -1.82 -6.73 -9.97
C PHE A 229 -2.71 -6.94 -11.19
N GLN A 230 -3.84 -6.24 -11.22
CA GLN A 230 -4.81 -6.31 -12.32
C GLN A 230 -5.30 -4.89 -12.64
N ALA A 231 -5.38 -4.56 -13.92
CA ALA A 231 -6.19 -3.44 -14.39
C ALA A 231 -7.67 -3.83 -14.31
N ALA A 232 -8.55 -2.88 -13.98
CA ALA A 232 -9.99 -3.10 -14.07
C ALA A 232 -10.36 -3.39 -15.54
N GLN A 233 -11.21 -4.39 -15.73
CA GLN A 233 -11.80 -4.71 -17.03
C GLN A 233 -12.99 -3.82 -17.30
#